data_ac5c7316eb8cfd041d352f554bb2e491
#
_entry.id   ac5c7316eb8cfd041d352f554bb2e491
#
_cell.length_a   1.000
_cell.length_b   1.000
_cell.length_c   1.000
_cell.angle_alpha   90.00
_cell.angle_beta   90.00
_cell.angle_gamma   90.00
#
_symmetry.space_group_name_H-M   'P 1'
#
loop_
_entity.id
_entity.type
_entity.pdbx_description
1 polymer ?
#
loop_
_entity_poly.entity_id
_entity_poly.type
_entity_poly.pdbx_seq_one_letter_code
_entity_poly.pdbx_strand_id
1 'polypeptide(L)'
;MKKYILIITMFITTISFTSFASYSISEYGDVFFEKNADELWPTASIAKVMNVLVALDEVDKNNISLDDEITFDRETIDIKGSHIEVSLNKKYTLRSLLEAELVYSANNAAYAVAKYVGKGSIDNFVELMNKKARKMGLKNTVFYTPAGLPTSITKMPLDVSNAKDLYQIAKYALNDKRILEWSSKKSIEVDGNKYISRNKNLGFYGNIGLKTGFHSISKFNMLAINNINGTNIINITLGDDSANIRFIEQNNLAKNVS
;
A
#
# COMPACT_ATOMS: atom_id res chain seq x y z
N MET A 1 51.75 1.98 -40.03
CA MET A 1 50.32 1.85 -39.75
C MET A 1 50.05 2.17 -38.27
N LYS A 2 49.46 3.35 -38.02
CA LYS A 2 49.09 3.79 -36.65
C LYS A 2 47.79 3.10 -36.27
N LYS A 3 47.80 2.21 -35.23
CA LYS A 3 46.60 1.64 -34.65
C LYS A 3 45.94 2.69 -33.76
N TYR A 4 44.76 3.15 -34.16
CA TYR A 4 43.90 3.99 -33.28
C TYR A 4 43.18 3.06 -32.34
N ILE A 5 43.44 3.18 -31.04
CA ILE A 5 42.64 2.52 -29.96
C ILE A 5 41.44 3.39 -29.74
N LEU A 6 40.25 2.92 -30.12
CA LEU A 6 38.99 3.57 -29.83
C LEU A 6 38.65 3.26 -28.35
N ILE A 7 38.85 4.25 -27.48
CA ILE A 7 38.39 4.17 -26.07
C ILE A 7 36.92 4.53 -26.11
N ILE A 8 36.05 3.49 -26.00
CA ILE A 8 34.62 3.68 -25.77
C ILE A 8 34.44 4.00 -24.28
N THR A 9 34.28 5.28 -23.97
CA THR A 9 33.89 5.72 -22.62
C THR A 9 32.42 5.39 -22.42
N MET A 10 32.16 4.29 -21.75
CA MET A 10 30.81 3.90 -21.34
C MET A 10 30.36 4.87 -20.23
N PHE A 11 29.54 5.85 -20.58
CA PHE A 11 28.86 6.68 -19.58
C PHE A 11 27.86 5.82 -18.82
N ILE A 12 28.28 5.30 -17.67
CA ILE A 12 27.37 4.71 -16.72
C ILE A 12 26.60 5.88 -16.08
N THR A 13 25.40 6.17 -16.58
CA THR A 13 24.48 7.08 -15.90
C THR A 13 24.03 6.36 -14.63
N THR A 14 24.63 6.71 -13.50
CA THR A 14 24.15 6.26 -12.19
C THR A 14 22.80 6.93 -11.94
N ILE A 15 21.73 6.17 -12.01
CA ILE A 15 20.41 6.61 -11.56
C ILE A 15 20.50 6.79 -10.06
N SER A 16 20.46 8.04 -9.60
CA SER A 16 20.44 8.36 -8.18
C SER A 16 18.99 8.36 -7.69
N PHE A 17 18.62 7.40 -6.89
CA PHE A 17 17.30 7.38 -6.22
C PHE A 17 17.29 8.34 -5.04
N THR A 18 16.31 9.24 -4.99
CA THR A 18 16.15 10.26 -3.94
C THR A 18 15.33 9.78 -2.76
N SER A 19 14.56 8.71 -2.92
CA SER A 19 13.82 8.07 -1.82
C SER A 19 14.72 7.77 -0.62
N PHE A 20 14.20 7.87 0.59
CA PHE A 20 14.92 7.44 1.80
C PHE A 20 15.28 5.96 1.71
N ALA A 21 14.30 5.09 1.40
CA ALA A 21 14.53 3.68 1.14
C ALA A 21 13.88 3.26 -0.18
N SER A 22 14.55 2.32 -0.90
CA SER A 22 14.04 1.75 -2.13
C SER A 22 14.39 0.27 -2.21
N TYR A 23 13.46 -0.55 -2.72
CA TYR A 23 13.65 -1.97 -2.87
C TYR A 23 12.91 -2.47 -4.11
N SER A 24 13.61 -3.17 -5.00
CA SER A 24 13.04 -3.79 -6.20
C SER A 24 13.42 -5.26 -6.22
N ILE A 25 12.43 -6.13 -6.24
CA ILE A 25 12.62 -7.56 -6.07
C ILE A 25 11.53 -8.35 -6.80
N SER A 26 11.89 -9.47 -7.43
CA SER A 26 10.92 -10.39 -8.03
C SER A 26 10.07 -11.10 -6.96
N GLU A 27 8.89 -11.60 -7.36
CA GLU A 27 8.08 -12.48 -6.51
C GLU A 27 8.83 -13.77 -6.08
N TYR A 28 9.87 -14.14 -6.81
CA TYR A 28 10.71 -15.29 -6.52
C TYR A 28 11.92 -14.98 -5.61
N GLY A 29 12.20 -13.70 -5.35
CA GLY A 29 13.24 -13.26 -4.43
C GLY A 29 14.51 -12.73 -5.10
N ASP A 30 14.54 -12.53 -6.43
CA ASP A 30 15.66 -11.92 -7.11
C ASP A 30 15.67 -10.42 -6.87
N VAL A 31 16.72 -9.91 -6.24
CA VAL A 31 16.86 -8.48 -5.90
C VAL A 31 17.52 -7.75 -7.06
N PHE A 32 16.83 -6.72 -7.57
CA PHE A 32 17.33 -5.85 -8.65
C PHE A 32 17.90 -4.53 -8.14
N PHE A 33 17.35 -4.03 -7.03
CA PHE A 33 17.83 -2.81 -6.40
C PHE A 33 17.53 -2.82 -4.89
N GLU A 34 18.48 -2.32 -4.10
CA GLU A 34 18.32 -2.19 -2.65
C GLU A 34 19.01 -0.91 -2.15
N LYS A 35 18.28 -0.11 -1.39
CA LYS A 35 18.78 1.07 -0.66
C LYS A 35 18.02 1.18 0.66
N ASN A 36 18.72 1.14 1.80
CA ASN A 36 18.14 1.29 3.15
C ASN A 36 16.92 0.37 3.39
N ALA A 37 16.89 -0.82 2.78
CA ALA A 37 15.68 -1.65 2.79
C ALA A 37 15.34 -2.26 4.16
N ASP A 38 16.28 -2.26 5.09
CA ASP A 38 16.11 -2.70 6.48
C ASP A 38 15.72 -1.56 7.44
N GLU A 39 15.84 -0.29 7.00
CA GLU A 39 15.58 0.87 7.83
C GLU A 39 14.08 1.07 8.06
N LEU A 40 13.72 1.36 9.33
CA LEU A 40 12.33 1.62 9.70
C LEU A 40 11.85 2.96 9.13
N TRP A 41 10.65 2.94 8.57
CA TRP A 41 10.00 4.13 8.06
C TRP A 41 8.49 4.12 8.34
N PRO A 42 7.85 5.28 8.60
CA PRO A 42 6.40 5.34 8.76
C PRO A 42 5.70 4.93 7.46
N THR A 43 4.78 3.97 7.56
CA THR A 43 4.12 3.37 6.39
C THR A 43 3.07 4.26 5.75
N ALA A 44 2.48 5.17 6.53
CA ALA A 44 1.28 5.89 6.12
C ALA A 44 0.23 4.90 5.58
N SER A 45 -0.56 5.31 4.60
CA SER A 45 -1.67 4.49 4.06
C SER A 45 -1.25 3.17 3.40
N ILE A 46 0.05 2.81 3.35
CA ILE A 46 0.43 1.43 2.98
C ILE A 46 -0.11 0.43 4.02
N ALA A 47 -0.28 0.84 5.29
CA ALA A 47 -0.89 0.04 6.35
C ALA A 47 -2.27 -0.55 5.97
N LYS A 48 -3.03 0.12 5.08
CA LYS A 48 -4.32 -0.39 4.60
C LYS A 48 -4.25 -1.70 3.83
N VAL A 49 -3.09 -2.06 3.28
CA VAL A 49 -2.91 -3.39 2.68
C VAL A 49 -3.05 -4.47 3.75
N MET A 50 -2.48 -4.24 4.94
CA MET A 50 -2.66 -5.18 6.07
C MET A 50 -4.10 -5.18 6.59
N ASN A 51 -4.77 -4.02 6.63
CA ASN A 51 -6.19 -3.93 6.97
C ASN A 51 -7.02 -4.85 6.06
N VAL A 52 -6.88 -4.68 4.74
CA VAL A 52 -7.60 -5.51 3.75
C VAL A 52 -7.26 -6.98 3.90
N LEU A 53 -5.99 -7.34 4.08
CA LEU A 53 -5.56 -8.72 4.29
C LEU A 53 -6.18 -9.36 5.55
N VAL A 54 -6.34 -8.60 6.63
CA VAL A 54 -6.99 -9.09 7.86
C VAL A 54 -8.49 -9.29 7.65
N ALA A 55 -9.16 -8.32 7.00
CA ALA A 55 -10.58 -8.45 6.69
C ALA A 55 -10.86 -9.65 5.78
N LEU A 56 -10.03 -9.88 4.76
CA LEU A 56 -10.16 -11.02 3.87
C LEU A 56 -9.87 -12.36 4.55
N ASP A 57 -8.96 -12.42 5.52
CA ASP A 57 -8.78 -13.63 6.35
C ASP A 57 -10.07 -14.01 7.10
N GLU A 58 -10.84 -13.02 7.58
CA GLU A 58 -12.10 -13.29 8.28
C GLU A 58 -13.22 -13.69 7.29
N VAL A 59 -13.21 -13.16 6.08
CA VAL A 59 -14.08 -13.60 4.98
C VAL A 59 -13.79 -15.07 4.62
N ASP A 60 -12.52 -15.40 4.43
CA ASP A 60 -12.10 -16.75 4.01
C ASP A 60 -12.35 -17.83 5.10
N LYS A 61 -12.45 -17.41 6.36
CA LYS A 61 -12.90 -18.27 7.48
C LYS A 61 -14.42 -18.39 7.57
N ASN A 62 -15.18 -17.74 6.70
CA ASN A 62 -16.64 -17.62 6.75
C ASN A 62 -17.18 -16.98 8.06
N ASN A 63 -16.37 -16.14 8.72
CA ASN A 63 -16.80 -15.39 9.89
C ASN A 63 -17.64 -14.15 9.49
N ILE A 64 -17.35 -13.60 8.32
CA ILE A 64 -18.02 -12.45 7.71
C ILE A 64 -18.10 -12.64 6.18
N SER A 65 -18.94 -11.84 5.51
CA SER A 65 -19.10 -11.85 4.05
C SER A 65 -18.67 -10.52 3.42
N LEU A 66 -18.20 -10.56 2.18
CA LEU A 66 -17.97 -9.33 1.40
C LEU A 66 -19.26 -8.53 1.15
N ASP A 67 -20.40 -9.17 1.23
CA ASP A 67 -21.72 -8.57 1.04
C ASP A 67 -22.35 -8.10 2.36
N ASP A 68 -21.66 -8.29 3.50
CA ASP A 68 -22.12 -7.75 4.79
C ASP A 68 -22.22 -6.24 4.74
N GLU A 69 -23.31 -5.72 5.30
CA GLU A 69 -23.65 -4.31 5.31
C GLU A 69 -23.13 -3.61 6.56
N ILE A 70 -22.27 -2.63 6.36
CA ILE A 70 -21.60 -1.84 7.42
C ILE A 70 -22.20 -0.45 7.44
N THR A 71 -22.51 0.05 8.62
CA THR A 71 -22.92 1.44 8.87
C THR A 71 -21.80 2.24 9.49
N PHE A 72 -21.75 3.53 9.18
CA PHE A 72 -20.85 4.47 9.82
C PHE A 72 -21.49 5.06 11.07
N ASP A 73 -20.68 5.26 12.09
CA ASP A 73 -20.99 6.07 13.25
C ASP A 73 -20.15 7.35 13.27
N ARG A 74 -20.33 8.19 14.30
CA ARG A 74 -19.60 9.46 14.44
C ARG A 74 -18.08 9.26 14.51
N GLU A 75 -17.62 8.21 15.17
CA GLU A 75 -16.20 7.90 15.32
C GLU A 75 -15.55 7.58 13.97
N THR A 76 -16.25 6.85 13.10
CA THR A 76 -15.69 6.38 11.82
C THR A 76 -15.92 7.39 10.68
N ILE A 77 -17.03 8.14 10.68
CA ILE A 77 -17.34 9.10 9.61
C ILE A 77 -16.44 10.34 9.67
N ASP A 78 -16.10 10.81 10.87
CA ASP A 78 -15.35 12.07 11.10
C ASP A 78 -13.83 11.90 11.00
N ILE A 79 -13.35 10.70 10.61
CA ILE A 79 -11.90 10.43 10.42
C ILE A 79 -11.34 11.34 9.33
N LYS A 80 -10.30 12.09 9.71
CA LYS A 80 -9.67 13.11 8.86
C LYS A 80 -8.79 12.50 7.75
N GLY A 81 -8.52 13.31 6.73
CA GLY A 81 -7.67 13.00 5.60
C GLY A 81 -8.48 12.48 4.41
N SER A 82 -7.94 11.52 3.66
CA SER A 82 -8.63 10.92 2.52
C SER A 82 -9.88 10.16 2.99
N HIS A 83 -11.06 10.53 2.51
CA HIS A 83 -12.33 9.92 2.90
C HIS A 83 -13.29 9.83 1.70
N ILE A 84 -14.21 8.89 1.74
CA ILE A 84 -15.36 8.82 0.85
C ILE A 84 -16.55 9.50 1.53
N GLU A 85 -17.42 10.12 0.73
CA GLU A 85 -18.65 10.68 1.24
C GLU A 85 -19.62 9.56 1.60
N VAL A 86 -20.05 9.54 2.85
CA VAL A 86 -20.95 8.53 3.40
C VAL A 86 -21.98 9.19 4.31
N SER A 87 -23.13 8.57 4.46
CA SER A 87 -24.20 9.02 5.34
C SER A 87 -24.32 8.15 6.58
N LEU A 88 -24.59 8.76 7.73
CA LEU A 88 -25.01 8.03 8.92
C LEU A 88 -26.27 7.21 8.60
N ASN A 89 -26.37 6.02 9.16
CA ASN A 89 -27.49 5.09 8.97
C ASN A 89 -27.65 4.51 7.55
N LYS A 90 -26.81 4.89 6.59
CA LYS A 90 -26.74 4.21 5.30
C LYS A 90 -25.79 3.02 5.39
N LYS A 91 -26.13 1.96 4.69
CA LYS A 91 -25.37 0.72 4.66
C LYS A 91 -24.47 0.67 3.44
N TYR A 92 -23.25 0.18 3.63
CA TYR A 92 -22.23 0.00 2.60
C TYR A 92 -21.69 -1.41 2.71
N THR A 93 -21.50 -2.11 1.58
CA THR A 93 -20.95 -3.46 1.63
C THR A 93 -19.49 -3.46 2.06
N LEU A 94 -19.05 -4.49 2.78
CA LEU A 94 -17.64 -4.67 3.13
C LEU A 94 -16.75 -4.58 1.89
N ARG A 95 -17.16 -5.20 0.77
CA ARG A 95 -16.46 -5.12 -0.52
C ARG A 95 -16.21 -3.68 -0.96
N SER A 96 -17.24 -2.84 -0.97
CA SER A 96 -17.12 -1.44 -1.44
C SER A 96 -16.17 -0.62 -0.56
N LEU A 97 -16.12 -0.91 0.74
CA LEU A 97 -15.22 -0.23 1.67
C LEU A 97 -13.77 -0.68 1.49
N LEU A 98 -13.51 -1.98 1.29
CA LEU A 98 -12.17 -2.51 0.99
C LEU A 98 -11.63 -1.97 -0.35
N GLU A 99 -12.49 -1.86 -1.37
CA GLU A 99 -12.12 -1.21 -2.63
C GLU A 99 -11.78 0.28 -2.42
N ALA A 100 -12.56 1.00 -1.62
CA ALA A 100 -12.30 2.40 -1.30
C ALA A 100 -10.98 2.61 -0.56
N GLU A 101 -10.58 1.67 0.29
CA GLU A 101 -9.28 1.67 0.95
C GLU A 101 -8.11 1.54 -0.02
N LEU A 102 -8.19 0.59 -0.96
CA LEU A 102 -7.10 0.32 -1.89
C LEU A 102 -7.00 1.38 -2.99
N VAL A 103 -8.11 1.74 -3.60
CA VAL A 103 -8.15 2.64 -4.76
C VAL A 103 -8.00 4.10 -4.35
N TYR A 104 -8.88 4.59 -3.49
CA TYR A 104 -8.92 6.01 -3.11
C TYR A 104 -8.17 6.30 -1.81
N SER A 105 -7.81 5.26 -1.06
CA SER A 105 -7.16 5.39 0.24
C SER A 105 -8.07 5.95 1.35
N ALA A 106 -9.37 5.66 1.29
CA ALA A 106 -10.35 6.20 2.23
C ALA A 106 -10.05 5.78 3.69
N ASN A 107 -9.81 6.76 4.56
CA ASN A 107 -9.52 6.52 5.98
C ASN A 107 -10.77 6.11 6.74
N ASN A 108 -11.89 6.78 6.47
CA ASN A 108 -13.16 6.46 7.11
C ASN A 108 -13.63 5.04 6.76
N ALA A 109 -13.43 4.58 5.54
CA ALA A 109 -13.68 3.18 5.15
C ALA A 109 -12.82 2.22 5.98
N ALA A 110 -11.51 2.48 6.10
CA ALA A 110 -10.59 1.65 6.86
C ALA A 110 -10.98 1.55 8.36
N TYR A 111 -11.45 2.63 8.95
CA TYR A 111 -11.92 2.64 10.33
C TYR A 111 -13.26 1.92 10.49
N ALA A 112 -14.19 2.06 9.54
CA ALA A 112 -15.47 1.34 9.56
C ALA A 112 -15.25 -0.18 9.43
N VAL A 113 -14.38 -0.60 8.50
CA VAL A 113 -13.97 -2.00 8.36
C VAL A 113 -13.31 -2.50 9.64
N ALA A 114 -12.37 -1.74 10.20
CA ALA A 114 -11.69 -2.11 11.45
C ALA A 114 -12.67 -2.28 12.61
N LYS A 115 -13.61 -1.37 12.76
CA LYS A 115 -14.62 -1.46 13.81
C LYS A 115 -15.54 -2.65 13.63
N TYR A 116 -15.95 -2.93 12.39
CA TYR A 116 -16.81 -4.09 12.07
C TYR A 116 -16.09 -5.41 12.35
N VAL A 117 -14.90 -5.63 11.75
CA VAL A 117 -14.12 -6.86 11.90
C VAL A 117 -13.61 -7.03 13.33
N GLY A 118 -13.26 -5.93 14.01
CA GLY A 118 -12.85 -5.89 15.41
C GLY A 118 -14.00 -6.04 16.42
N LYS A 119 -15.23 -6.36 15.95
CA LYS A 119 -16.42 -6.56 16.79
C LYS A 119 -16.74 -5.35 17.67
N GLY A 120 -16.73 -4.17 17.06
CA GLY A 120 -17.00 -2.89 17.69
C GLY A 120 -15.78 -2.17 18.26
N SER A 121 -14.60 -2.77 18.20
CA SER A 121 -13.35 -2.18 18.73
C SER A 121 -12.28 -2.05 17.65
N ILE A 122 -11.79 -0.84 17.46
CA ILE A 122 -10.64 -0.56 16.57
C ILE A 122 -9.37 -1.18 17.14
N ASP A 123 -9.17 -1.15 18.44
CA ASP A 123 -7.98 -1.72 19.11
C ASP A 123 -7.90 -3.24 18.90
N ASN A 124 -9.03 -3.95 19.00
CA ASN A 124 -9.09 -5.38 18.67
C ASN A 124 -8.65 -5.66 17.23
N PHE A 125 -9.06 -4.81 16.29
CA PHE A 125 -8.66 -4.97 14.90
C PHE A 125 -7.17 -4.69 14.69
N VAL A 126 -6.62 -3.66 15.31
CA VAL A 126 -5.18 -3.36 15.29
C VAL A 126 -4.38 -4.53 15.87
N GLU A 127 -4.87 -5.16 16.94
CA GLU A 127 -4.25 -6.39 17.46
C GLU A 127 -4.29 -7.54 16.43
N LEU A 128 -5.38 -7.69 15.65
CA LEU A 128 -5.43 -8.66 14.55
C LEU A 128 -4.39 -8.35 13.47
N MET A 129 -4.19 -7.05 13.11
CA MET A 129 -3.15 -6.64 12.17
C MET A 129 -1.75 -7.02 12.68
N ASN A 130 -1.45 -6.74 13.94
CA ASN A 130 -0.16 -7.10 14.55
C ASN A 130 0.00 -8.62 14.70
N LYS A 131 -1.04 -9.34 15.03
CA LYS A 131 -1.03 -10.81 15.06
C LYS A 131 -0.74 -11.40 13.69
N LYS A 132 -1.35 -10.85 12.63
CA LYS A 132 -1.05 -11.25 11.25
C LYS A 132 0.39 -10.91 10.87
N ALA A 133 0.89 -9.73 11.22
CA ALA A 133 2.29 -9.35 10.99
C ALA A 133 3.26 -10.33 11.63
N ARG A 134 3.05 -10.70 12.89
CA ARG A 134 3.85 -11.73 13.59
C ARG A 134 3.76 -13.09 12.89
N LYS A 135 2.56 -13.51 12.46
CA LYS A 135 2.36 -14.78 11.72
C LYS A 135 3.09 -14.81 10.38
N MET A 136 3.20 -13.65 9.71
CA MET A 136 3.95 -13.47 8.47
C MET A 136 5.46 -13.37 8.70
N GLY A 137 5.93 -13.36 9.96
CA GLY A 137 7.35 -13.22 10.31
C GLY A 137 7.91 -11.80 10.15
N LEU A 138 7.03 -10.79 10.11
CA LEU A 138 7.45 -9.39 9.99
C LEU A 138 8.02 -8.91 11.33
N LYS A 139 9.33 -8.70 11.37
CA LYS A 139 10.04 -8.36 12.60
C LYS A 139 10.13 -6.85 12.85
N ASN A 140 9.97 -6.08 11.80
CA ASN A 140 10.16 -4.63 11.79
C ASN A 140 8.85 -3.87 11.49
N THR A 141 7.70 -4.54 11.65
CA THR A 141 6.39 -3.97 11.35
C THR A 141 5.53 -3.92 12.59
N VAL A 142 5.03 -2.73 12.92
CA VAL A 142 4.08 -2.51 14.02
C VAL A 142 2.98 -1.57 13.55
N PHE A 143 1.74 -1.94 13.84
CA PHE A 143 0.56 -1.14 13.56
C PHE A 143 -0.06 -0.62 14.85
N TYR A 144 -0.48 0.64 14.85
CA TYR A 144 -1.19 1.34 15.92
C TYR A 144 -2.54 1.87 15.43
N THR A 145 -2.71 1.93 14.11
CA THR A 145 -3.94 2.41 13.47
C THR A 145 -4.34 1.50 12.31
N PRO A 146 -5.63 1.43 11.95
CA PRO A 146 -6.07 0.63 10.80
C PRO A 146 -5.73 1.26 9.45
N ALA A 147 -5.25 2.52 9.42
CA ALA A 147 -5.16 3.32 8.20
C ALA A 147 -3.79 3.97 7.96
N GLY A 148 -2.83 3.86 8.86
CA GLY A 148 -1.53 4.53 8.75
C GLY A 148 -1.60 6.03 9.02
N LEU A 149 -2.46 6.47 9.94
CA LEU A 149 -2.64 7.89 10.24
C LEU A 149 -1.56 8.43 11.17
N PRO A 150 -1.18 9.73 11.02
CA PRO A 150 -0.16 10.34 11.86
C PRO A 150 -0.65 10.62 13.27
N THR A 151 0.28 10.69 14.22
CA THR A 151 0.04 11.02 15.64
C THR A 151 -0.75 12.30 15.85
N SER A 152 -0.62 13.29 14.96
CA SER A 152 -1.40 14.54 15.03
C SER A 152 -2.91 14.33 14.92
N ILE A 153 -3.34 13.24 14.28
CA ILE A 153 -4.76 12.88 14.12
C ILE A 153 -5.20 11.90 15.22
N THR A 154 -4.43 10.84 15.45
CA THR A 154 -4.88 9.70 16.26
C THR A 154 -4.40 9.73 17.70
N LYS A 155 -3.35 10.52 18.01
CA LYS A 155 -2.60 10.50 19.27
C LYS A 155 -1.85 9.18 19.53
N MET A 156 -1.92 8.23 18.60
CA MET A 156 -1.19 6.97 18.64
C MET A 156 0.22 7.14 18.04
N PRO A 157 1.18 6.24 18.35
CA PRO A 157 2.45 6.17 17.63
C PRO A 157 2.23 5.96 16.12
N LEU A 158 3.27 6.17 15.33
CA LEU A 158 3.24 5.94 13.89
C LEU A 158 3.28 4.43 13.57
N ASP A 159 2.46 4.01 12.62
CA ASP A 159 2.61 2.70 12.00
C ASP A 159 3.94 2.66 11.23
N VAL A 160 4.79 1.70 11.52
CA VAL A 160 6.13 1.59 10.95
C VAL A 160 6.36 0.22 10.31
N SER A 161 7.22 0.21 9.30
CA SER A 161 7.72 -0.99 8.65
C SER A 161 9.07 -0.69 7.99
N ASN A 162 9.67 -1.67 7.36
CA ASN A 162 10.79 -1.49 6.44
C ASN A 162 10.45 -2.08 5.05
N ALA A 163 11.28 -1.82 4.04
CA ALA A 163 10.97 -2.26 2.68
C ALA A 163 10.95 -3.80 2.55
N LYS A 164 11.78 -4.53 3.31
CA LYS A 164 11.79 -6.00 3.28
C LYS A 164 10.51 -6.61 3.87
N ASP A 165 10.00 -6.07 4.96
CA ASP A 165 8.72 -6.51 5.53
C ASP A 165 7.54 -6.13 4.60
N LEU A 166 7.58 -4.94 3.98
CA LEU A 166 6.57 -4.53 2.98
C LEU A 166 6.57 -5.44 1.75
N TYR A 167 7.74 -5.95 1.33
CA TYR A 167 7.81 -6.99 0.30
C TYR A 167 7.02 -8.24 0.70
N GLN A 168 7.16 -8.72 1.94
CA GLN A 168 6.40 -9.87 2.40
C GLN A 168 4.89 -9.58 2.40
N ILE A 169 4.47 -8.39 2.82
CA ILE A 169 3.06 -7.96 2.76
C ILE A 169 2.56 -7.99 1.30
N ALA A 170 3.35 -7.48 0.34
CA ALA A 170 3.00 -7.52 -1.08
C ALA A 170 2.91 -8.96 -1.63
N LYS A 171 3.78 -9.87 -1.20
CA LYS A 171 3.68 -11.30 -1.57
C LYS A 171 2.40 -11.94 -1.11
N TYR A 172 1.93 -11.64 0.10
CA TYR A 172 0.62 -12.11 0.57
C TYR A 172 -0.51 -11.52 -0.27
N ALA A 173 -0.43 -10.22 -0.59
CA ALA A 173 -1.42 -9.55 -1.44
C ALA A 173 -1.45 -10.12 -2.88
N LEU A 174 -0.30 -10.51 -3.44
CA LEU A 174 -0.20 -11.18 -4.75
C LEU A 174 -0.98 -12.49 -4.84
N ASN A 175 -1.10 -13.22 -3.73
CA ASN A 175 -1.82 -14.48 -3.69
C ASN A 175 -3.35 -14.31 -3.61
N ASP A 176 -3.85 -13.09 -3.44
CA ASP A 176 -5.28 -12.81 -3.39
C ASP A 176 -5.73 -12.02 -4.64
N LYS A 177 -6.45 -12.71 -5.53
CA LYS A 177 -6.94 -12.12 -6.78
C LYS A 177 -7.85 -10.92 -6.54
N ARG A 178 -8.58 -10.87 -5.42
CA ARG A 178 -9.47 -9.75 -5.05
C ARG A 178 -8.66 -8.47 -4.84
N ILE A 179 -7.53 -8.57 -4.13
CA ILE A 179 -6.65 -7.41 -3.89
C ILE A 179 -6.06 -6.89 -5.19
N LEU A 180 -5.60 -7.79 -6.08
CA LEU A 180 -5.05 -7.39 -7.38
C LEU A 180 -6.11 -6.74 -8.26
N GLU A 181 -7.31 -7.33 -8.33
CA GLU A 181 -8.44 -6.77 -9.06
C GLU A 181 -8.77 -5.36 -8.56
N TRP A 182 -8.94 -5.21 -7.24
CA TRP A 182 -9.34 -3.91 -6.67
C TRP A 182 -8.25 -2.85 -6.80
N SER A 183 -6.99 -3.18 -6.47
CA SER A 183 -5.88 -2.22 -6.53
C SER A 183 -5.53 -1.75 -7.95
N SER A 184 -5.90 -2.52 -8.98
CA SER A 184 -5.69 -2.17 -10.39
C SER A 184 -6.78 -1.25 -10.96
N LYS A 185 -7.88 -1.02 -10.24
CA LYS A 185 -8.97 -0.14 -10.71
C LYS A 185 -8.50 1.31 -10.78
N LYS A 186 -8.76 1.96 -11.92
CA LYS A 186 -8.47 3.40 -12.12
C LYS A 186 -9.44 4.30 -11.36
N SER A 187 -10.62 3.80 -11.06
CA SER A 187 -11.64 4.47 -10.24
C SER A 187 -12.64 3.46 -9.70
N ILE A 188 -13.32 3.86 -8.65
CA ILE A 188 -14.49 3.16 -8.10
C ILE A 188 -15.65 4.14 -7.99
N GLU A 189 -16.83 3.59 -7.80
CA GLU A 189 -18.03 4.36 -7.47
C GLU A 189 -18.58 3.86 -6.14
N VAL A 190 -18.82 4.80 -5.22
CA VAL A 190 -19.47 4.53 -3.94
C VAL A 190 -20.58 5.55 -3.77
N ASP A 191 -21.81 5.07 -3.64
CA ASP A 191 -22.97 5.92 -3.41
C ASP A 191 -23.18 7.00 -4.50
N GLY A 192 -22.97 6.63 -5.78
CA GLY A 192 -23.10 7.55 -6.91
C GLY A 192 -21.92 8.52 -7.08
N ASN A 193 -20.96 8.54 -6.14
CA ASN A 193 -19.76 9.37 -6.22
C ASN A 193 -18.59 8.57 -6.79
N LYS A 194 -17.90 9.17 -7.77
CA LYS A 194 -16.72 8.58 -8.41
C LYS A 194 -15.43 8.97 -7.71
N TYR A 195 -14.61 7.99 -7.33
CA TYR A 195 -13.32 8.17 -6.68
C TYR A 195 -12.18 7.64 -7.56
N ILE A 196 -11.25 8.52 -7.91
CA ILE A 196 -10.12 8.20 -8.79
C ILE A 196 -8.98 7.59 -7.98
N SER A 197 -8.31 6.58 -8.53
CA SER A 197 -7.15 5.94 -7.90
C SER A 197 -6.05 6.93 -7.53
N ARG A 198 -5.47 6.75 -6.36
CA ARG A 198 -4.28 7.49 -5.91
C ARG A 198 -2.99 7.00 -6.59
N ASN A 199 -3.01 5.84 -7.21
CA ASN A 199 -1.90 5.31 -8.00
C ASN A 199 -1.97 5.82 -9.44
N LYS A 200 -1.14 6.82 -9.77
CA LYS A 200 -1.07 7.39 -11.13
C LYS A 200 -0.24 6.56 -12.10
N ASN A 201 0.48 5.55 -11.60
CA ASN A 201 1.32 4.68 -12.44
C ASN A 201 0.56 3.44 -12.98
N LEU A 202 -0.73 3.27 -12.68
CA LEU A 202 -1.50 2.12 -13.18
C LEU A 202 -1.40 1.99 -14.71
N GLY A 203 -0.89 0.84 -15.17
CA GLY A 203 -0.64 0.51 -16.57
C GLY A 203 0.75 0.90 -17.07
N PHE A 204 1.49 1.82 -16.41
CA PHE A 204 2.86 2.14 -16.80
C PHE A 204 3.82 1.05 -16.35
N TYR A 205 4.68 0.58 -17.25
CA TYR A 205 5.64 -0.51 -17.00
C TYR A 205 4.99 -1.72 -16.32
N GLY A 206 3.80 -2.11 -16.79
CA GLY A 206 3.05 -3.25 -16.23
C GLY A 206 2.53 -3.06 -14.80
N ASN A 207 2.43 -1.82 -14.29
CA ASN A 207 1.94 -1.56 -12.93
C ASN A 207 0.46 -1.98 -12.78
N ILE A 208 0.20 -2.90 -11.83
CA ILE A 208 -1.13 -3.44 -11.52
C ILE A 208 -1.60 -3.10 -10.09
N GLY A 209 -0.87 -2.29 -9.38
CA GLY A 209 -1.17 -1.88 -7.99
C GLY A 209 0.12 -1.53 -7.26
N LEU A 210 0.23 -1.46 -5.94
CA LEU A 210 -0.73 -1.91 -4.94
C LEU A 210 -1.27 -0.71 -4.16
N LYS A 211 -0.40 0.05 -3.45
CA LYS A 211 -0.83 1.11 -2.54
C LYS A 211 0.14 2.29 -2.45
N THR A 212 -0.39 3.50 -2.42
CA THR A 212 0.34 4.73 -2.10
C THR A 212 0.13 5.13 -0.64
N GLY A 213 1.12 5.77 -0.03
CA GLY A 213 1.05 6.35 1.31
C GLY A 213 1.55 7.78 1.35
N PHE A 214 0.97 8.61 2.22
CA PHE A 214 1.45 9.96 2.48
C PHE A 214 0.90 10.51 3.80
N HIS A 215 1.75 11.09 4.57
CA HIS A 215 1.51 12.14 5.57
C HIS A 215 2.81 12.95 5.75
N SER A 216 2.75 14.09 6.44
CA SER A 216 3.89 15.02 6.54
C SER A 216 5.19 14.38 7.08
N ILE A 217 5.09 13.42 7.99
CA ILE A 217 6.26 12.76 8.58
C ILE A 217 6.79 11.64 7.67
N SER A 218 5.90 10.80 7.10
CA SER A 218 6.31 9.71 6.19
C SER A 218 6.76 10.21 4.83
N LYS A 219 6.45 11.44 4.47
CA LYS A 219 6.54 11.90 3.09
C LYS A 219 5.76 10.98 2.15
N PHE A 220 6.18 10.82 0.90
CA PHE A 220 5.47 10.02 -0.09
C PHE A 220 6.05 8.61 -0.19
N ASN A 221 5.21 7.62 0.00
CA ASN A 221 5.55 6.19 -0.05
C ASN A 221 4.77 5.50 -1.17
N MET A 222 5.33 4.44 -1.72
CA MET A 222 4.62 3.55 -2.63
C MET A 222 5.09 2.11 -2.48
N LEU A 223 4.13 1.20 -2.41
CA LEU A 223 4.28 -0.23 -2.57
C LEU A 223 3.60 -0.59 -3.88
N ALA A 224 4.37 -0.99 -4.89
CA ALA A 224 3.87 -1.29 -6.23
C ALA A 224 4.14 -2.72 -6.63
N ILE A 225 3.30 -3.23 -7.52
CA ILE A 225 3.48 -4.49 -8.23
C ILE A 225 3.46 -4.18 -9.72
N ASN A 226 4.49 -4.60 -10.42
CA ASN A 226 4.62 -4.45 -11.86
C ASN A 226 4.74 -5.85 -12.49
N ASN A 227 3.82 -6.22 -13.38
CA ASN A 227 3.97 -7.45 -14.17
C ASN A 227 4.84 -7.13 -15.39
N ILE A 228 6.06 -7.63 -15.38
CA ILE A 228 7.05 -7.43 -16.44
C ILE A 228 7.38 -8.79 -17.05
N ASN A 229 7.05 -8.97 -18.32
CA ASN A 229 7.28 -10.22 -19.05
C ASN A 229 6.73 -11.46 -18.33
N GLY A 230 5.61 -11.35 -17.64
CA GLY A 230 4.95 -12.43 -16.91
C GLY A 230 5.48 -12.66 -15.49
N THR A 231 6.49 -11.90 -15.04
CA THR A 231 7.01 -11.95 -13.68
C THR A 231 6.52 -10.72 -12.89
N ASN A 232 6.05 -10.93 -11.67
CA ASN A 232 5.67 -9.84 -10.79
C ASN A 232 6.90 -9.30 -10.06
N ILE A 233 7.18 -8.02 -10.31
CA ILE A 233 8.24 -7.26 -9.64
C ILE A 233 7.58 -6.36 -8.60
N ILE A 234 8.03 -6.47 -7.37
CA ILE A 234 7.57 -5.66 -6.25
C ILE A 234 8.55 -4.50 -6.07
N ASN A 235 8.08 -3.29 -6.28
CA ASN A 235 8.85 -2.07 -6.17
C ASN A 235 8.35 -1.24 -4.98
N ILE A 236 9.26 -0.88 -4.09
CA ILE A 236 8.96 -0.14 -2.87
C ILE A 236 9.81 1.12 -2.85
N THR A 237 9.18 2.28 -2.65
CA THR A 237 9.86 3.54 -2.35
C THR A 237 9.25 4.16 -1.10
N LEU A 238 10.10 4.62 -0.20
CA LEU A 238 9.71 5.24 1.07
C LEU A 238 10.41 6.59 1.22
N GLY A 239 9.67 7.60 1.66
CA GLY A 239 10.21 8.89 2.01
C GLY A 239 10.56 9.80 0.83
N ASP A 240 9.89 9.68 -0.31
CA ASP A 240 10.04 10.61 -1.42
C ASP A 240 9.57 12.02 -1.06
N ASP A 241 10.26 13.06 -1.54
CA ASP A 241 9.95 14.45 -1.19
C ASP A 241 8.67 15.00 -1.83
N SER A 242 8.21 14.41 -2.92
CA SER A 242 6.97 14.81 -3.59
C SER A 242 6.23 13.63 -4.22
N ALA A 243 4.93 13.85 -4.50
CA ALA A 243 4.12 12.87 -5.21
C ALA A 243 4.66 12.55 -6.61
N ASN A 244 5.20 13.55 -7.31
CA ASN A 244 5.77 13.35 -8.65
C ASN A 244 7.06 12.52 -8.58
N ILE A 245 7.96 12.82 -7.64
CA ILE A 245 9.19 12.07 -7.43
C ILE A 245 8.85 10.62 -7.16
N ARG A 246 7.94 10.32 -6.24
CA ARG A 246 7.49 8.95 -5.95
C ARG A 246 7.13 8.17 -7.21
N PHE A 247 6.35 8.76 -8.13
CA PHE A 247 5.94 8.08 -9.35
C PHE A 247 7.09 7.91 -10.35
N ILE A 248 8.01 8.88 -10.42
CA ILE A 248 9.22 8.80 -11.26
C ILE A 248 10.14 7.69 -10.72
N GLU A 249 10.40 7.65 -9.41
CA GLU A 249 11.27 6.64 -8.79
C GLU A 249 10.72 5.23 -9.00
N GLN A 250 9.41 5.04 -8.85
CA GLN A 250 8.76 3.77 -9.14
C GLN A 250 8.90 3.33 -10.60
N ASN A 251 8.76 4.28 -11.55
CA ASN A 251 8.96 3.98 -12.97
C ASN A 251 10.42 3.65 -13.27
N ASN A 252 11.38 4.32 -12.61
CA ASN A 252 12.81 4.03 -12.76
C ASN A 252 13.14 2.60 -12.26
N LEU A 253 12.60 2.20 -11.09
CA LEU A 253 12.77 0.83 -10.59
C LEU A 253 12.20 -0.19 -11.58
N ALA A 254 10.99 0.01 -12.09
CA ALA A 254 10.36 -0.90 -13.02
C ALA A 254 11.10 -0.97 -14.37
N LYS A 255 11.59 0.18 -14.88
CA LYS A 255 12.35 0.27 -16.13
C LYS A 255 13.69 -0.46 -16.06
N ASN A 256 14.34 -0.49 -14.90
CA ASN A 256 15.64 -1.17 -14.74
C ASN A 256 15.53 -2.71 -14.80
N VAL A 257 14.31 -3.24 -14.75
CA VAL A 257 14.04 -4.70 -14.79
C VAL A 257 13.40 -5.11 -16.12
N SER A 258 12.91 -4.15 -16.90
CA SER A 258 12.20 -4.38 -18.18
C SER A 258 13.12 -4.60 -19.38
#